data_96e1424192510e20404bab678f28f40a
#
_entry.id   96e1424192510e20404bab678f28f40a
#
_cell.length_a   1.000
_cell.length_b   1.000
_cell.length_c   1.000
_cell.angle_alpha   90.00
_cell.angle_beta   90.00
_cell.angle_gamma   90.00
#
_symmetry.space_group_name_H-M   'P 1'
#
loop_
_entity.id
_entity.type
_entity.pdbx_description
1 polymer ?
#
loop_
_entity_poly.entity_id
_entity_poly.type
_entity_poly.pdbx_seq_one_letter_code
_entity_poly.pdbx_strand_id
1 'polypeptide(L)'
;SQFSAVLQQNGMTASSFKENLKTNLLSEQALKHIKKISKKQEQQAWKSYQPKVTVQHILVAKKSTAQSIIKQLKDGKSFKSLAKKYSLDTATKNKAGKLPAFDSTDNTLDSSFKNAAFKLKTGEVTSTPVKSQSGYHVIKMISHPAKGKFADHKKAIDDQIYASMAQDQATMKDVIATVLKKADVSIKDSDLKDVLASYVSTTSATK
;
A
#
# COMPACT_ATOMS: atom_id res chain seq x y z
N SER A 1 6.59 4.60 26.89
CA SER A 1 6.36 5.43 25.68
C SER A 1 5.24 4.83 24.82
N GLN A 2 4.59 5.64 23.98
CA GLN A 2 3.57 5.14 23.02
C GLN A 2 4.12 4.01 22.14
N PHE A 3 5.40 4.09 21.77
CA PHE A 3 6.06 3.05 20.98
C PHE A 3 6.10 1.71 21.71
N SER A 4 6.47 1.70 23.00
CA SER A 4 6.49 0.47 23.79
C SER A 4 5.11 -0.17 23.93
N ALA A 5 4.05 0.65 24.08
CA ALA A 5 2.68 0.15 24.15
C ALA A 5 2.24 -0.50 22.82
N VAL A 6 2.58 0.09 21.68
CA VAL A 6 2.29 -0.48 20.35
C VAL A 6 3.02 -1.81 20.14
N LEU A 7 4.30 -1.91 20.59
CA LEU A 7 5.05 -3.17 20.49
C LEU A 7 4.40 -4.27 21.33
N GLN A 8 4.04 -3.97 22.58
CA GLN A 8 3.38 -4.93 23.48
C GLN A 8 2.02 -5.40 22.93
N GLN A 9 1.24 -4.47 22.37
CA GLN A 9 -0.05 -4.79 21.76
C GLN A 9 0.09 -5.75 20.56
N ASN A 10 1.24 -5.75 19.89
CA ASN A 10 1.56 -6.66 18.78
C ASN A 10 2.41 -7.87 19.22
N GLY A 11 2.57 -8.11 20.52
CA GLY A 11 3.36 -9.22 21.04
C GLY A 11 4.86 -9.15 20.73
N MET A 12 5.37 -7.94 20.48
CA MET A 12 6.77 -7.72 20.11
C MET A 12 7.57 -7.02 21.21
N THR A 13 8.85 -7.34 21.29
CA THR A 13 9.85 -6.58 22.06
C THR A 13 10.57 -5.59 21.14
N ALA A 14 11.24 -4.59 21.71
CA ALA A 14 12.08 -3.67 20.92
C ALA A 14 13.21 -4.42 20.18
N SER A 15 13.76 -5.49 20.78
CA SER A 15 14.78 -6.33 20.16
C SER A 15 14.21 -7.12 18.98
N SER A 16 13.08 -7.82 19.16
CA SER A 16 12.47 -8.57 18.06
C SER A 16 12.01 -7.65 16.92
N PHE A 17 11.52 -6.45 17.24
CA PHE A 17 11.19 -5.44 16.22
C PHE A 17 12.42 -5.01 15.42
N LYS A 18 13.56 -4.76 16.11
CA LYS A 18 14.82 -4.40 15.45
C LYS A 18 15.33 -5.50 14.53
N GLU A 19 15.30 -6.76 14.97
CA GLU A 19 15.72 -7.89 14.15
C GLU A 19 14.78 -8.11 12.95
N ASN A 20 13.46 -7.99 13.12
CA ASN A 20 12.51 -8.05 12.03
C ASN A 20 12.76 -6.93 10.99
N LEU A 21 13.00 -5.71 11.47
CA LEU A 21 13.31 -4.59 10.59
C LEU A 21 14.61 -4.82 9.81
N LYS A 22 15.66 -5.31 10.48
CA LYS A 22 16.93 -5.66 9.85
C LYS A 22 16.75 -6.74 8.79
N THR A 23 16.02 -7.82 9.10
CA THR A 23 15.75 -8.91 8.18
C THR A 23 14.98 -8.43 6.95
N ASN A 24 13.96 -7.58 7.14
CA ASN A 24 13.19 -7.01 6.04
C ASN A 24 14.06 -6.14 5.12
N LEU A 25 14.90 -5.28 5.72
CA LEU A 25 15.83 -4.43 4.95
C LEU A 25 16.86 -5.25 4.16
N LEU A 26 17.42 -6.30 4.77
CA LEU A 26 18.36 -7.19 4.08
C LEU A 26 17.68 -7.96 2.94
N SER A 27 16.46 -8.44 3.15
CA SER A 27 15.67 -9.11 2.11
C SER A 27 15.36 -8.19 0.94
N GLU A 28 14.99 -6.94 1.20
CA GLU A 28 14.75 -5.93 0.16
C GLU A 28 16.04 -5.61 -0.63
N GLN A 29 17.17 -5.46 0.07
CA GLN A 29 18.45 -5.22 -0.59
C GLN A 29 18.88 -6.42 -1.44
N ALA A 30 18.74 -7.65 -0.93
CA ALA A 30 19.02 -8.86 -1.68
C ALA A 30 18.17 -8.97 -2.94
N LEU A 31 16.86 -8.68 -2.83
CA LEU A 31 15.95 -8.65 -3.96
C LEU A 31 16.43 -7.67 -5.04
N LYS A 32 16.71 -6.42 -4.68
CA LYS A 32 17.18 -5.36 -5.61
C LYS A 32 18.53 -5.69 -6.23
N HIS A 33 19.39 -6.39 -5.50
CA HIS A 33 20.71 -6.80 -6.01
C HIS A 33 20.61 -7.95 -7.01
N ILE A 34 19.77 -8.96 -6.72
CA ILE A 34 19.66 -10.21 -7.49
C ILE A 34 18.70 -10.03 -8.68
N LYS A 35 17.56 -9.40 -8.46
CA LYS A 35 16.54 -9.17 -9.50
C LYS A 35 16.69 -7.79 -10.11
N LYS A 36 16.85 -7.76 -11.43
CA LYS A 36 16.86 -6.50 -12.19
C LYS A 36 15.51 -6.30 -12.87
N ILE A 37 15.00 -5.08 -12.80
CA ILE A 37 13.76 -4.72 -13.47
C ILE A 37 14.03 -4.61 -14.97
N SER A 38 13.24 -5.31 -15.77
CA SER A 38 13.31 -5.24 -17.22
C SER A 38 12.51 -4.04 -17.76
N LYS A 39 12.89 -3.52 -18.94
CA LYS A 39 12.12 -2.47 -19.63
C LYS A 39 10.66 -2.85 -19.86
N LYS A 40 10.36 -4.15 -20.09
CA LYS A 40 8.99 -4.66 -20.24
C LYS A 40 8.18 -4.48 -18.97
N GLN A 41 8.77 -4.78 -17.81
CA GLN A 41 8.11 -4.58 -16.51
C GLN A 41 7.87 -3.10 -16.21
N GLU A 42 8.86 -2.23 -16.47
CA GLU A 42 8.70 -0.78 -16.34
C GLU A 42 7.56 -0.25 -17.24
N GLN A 43 7.50 -0.67 -18.49
CA GLN A 43 6.46 -0.27 -19.44
C GLN A 43 5.07 -0.77 -18.99
N GLN A 44 4.99 -1.99 -18.48
CA GLN A 44 3.72 -2.53 -17.99
C GLN A 44 3.25 -1.82 -16.73
N ALA A 45 4.14 -1.59 -15.77
CA ALA A 45 3.84 -0.84 -14.57
C ALA A 45 3.46 0.61 -14.91
N TRP A 46 4.16 1.24 -15.87
CA TRP A 46 3.82 2.58 -16.35
C TRP A 46 2.40 2.67 -16.93
N LYS A 47 1.92 1.67 -17.65
CA LYS A 47 0.55 1.67 -18.21
C LYS A 47 -0.50 1.86 -17.12
N SER A 48 -0.37 1.16 -16.00
CA SER A 48 -1.30 1.20 -14.87
C SER A 48 -0.96 2.24 -13.80
N TYR A 49 0.23 2.85 -13.87
CA TYR A 49 0.69 3.83 -12.90
C TYR A 49 -0.25 5.04 -12.84
N GLN A 50 -0.58 5.44 -11.63
CA GLN A 50 -1.29 6.68 -11.33
C GLN A 50 -0.55 7.40 -10.19
N PRO A 51 -0.29 8.71 -10.32
CA PRO A 51 0.32 9.48 -9.24
C PRO A 51 -0.54 9.44 -7.98
N LYS A 52 0.09 9.63 -6.83
CA LYS A 52 -0.65 9.72 -5.56
C LYS A 52 -1.63 10.88 -5.58
N VAL A 53 -2.85 10.59 -5.17
CA VAL A 53 -3.91 11.58 -5.01
C VAL A 53 -4.11 11.94 -3.55
N THR A 54 -4.64 13.13 -3.29
CA THR A 54 -5.04 13.57 -1.95
C THR A 54 -6.54 13.85 -1.97
N VAL A 55 -7.25 13.27 -1.00
CA VAL A 55 -8.69 13.44 -0.85
C VAL A 55 -9.07 13.84 0.57
N GLN A 56 -10.27 14.38 0.68
CA GLN A 56 -11.05 14.43 1.92
C GLN A 56 -12.20 13.45 1.81
N HIS A 57 -12.58 12.82 2.93
CA HIS A 57 -13.76 11.97 2.96
C HIS A 57 -14.62 12.19 4.20
N ILE A 58 -15.88 11.80 4.10
CA ILE A 58 -16.84 11.73 5.20
C ILE A 58 -17.41 10.31 5.19
N LEU A 59 -17.19 9.57 6.28
CA LEU A 59 -17.72 8.21 6.46
C LEU A 59 -18.97 8.26 7.30
N VAL A 60 -20.05 7.63 6.84
CA VAL A 60 -21.32 7.50 7.58
C VAL A 60 -21.90 6.10 7.44
N ALA A 61 -22.72 5.69 8.40
CA ALA A 61 -23.33 4.36 8.40
C ALA A 61 -24.45 4.20 7.36
N LYS A 62 -25.24 5.27 7.11
CA LYS A 62 -26.45 5.20 6.28
C LYS A 62 -26.26 5.90 4.93
N LYS A 63 -26.72 5.25 3.85
CA LYS A 63 -26.72 5.81 2.49
C LYS A 63 -27.47 7.16 2.41
N SER A 64 -28.63 7.25 3.07
CA SER A 64 -29.45 8.46 3.10
C SER A 64 -28.72 9.65 3.73
N THR A 65 -27.92 9.41 4.79
CA THR A 65 -27.09 10.46 5.40
C THR A 65 -26.01 10.94 4.43
N ALA A 66 -25.35 10.03 3.72
CA ALA A 66 -24.35 10.40 2.71
C ALA A 66 -24.99 11.21 1.55
N GLN A 67 -26.19 10.83 1.11
CA GLN A 67 -26.93 11.58 0.09
C GLN A 67 -27.28 13.00 0.57
N SER A 68 -27.73 13.13 1.82
CA SER A 68 -28.00 14.46 2.43
C SER A 68 -26.73 15.33 2.51
N ILE A 69 -25.58 14.73 2.83
CA ILE A 69 -24.29 15.43 2.86
C ILE A 69 -23.90 15.92 1.46
N ILE A 70 -24.06 15.07 0.43
CA ILE A 70 -23.79 15.46 -0.96
C ILE A 70 -24.67 16.66 -1.37
N LYS A 71 -25.98 16.64 -1.01
CA LYS A 71 -26.88 17.76 -1.26
C LYS A 71 -26.38 19.03 -0.55
N GLN A 72 -26.06 18.94 0.73
CA GLN A 72 -25.55 20.08 1.51
C GLN A 72 -24.24 20.66 0.93
N LEU A 73 -23.38 19.83 0.37
CA LEU A 73 -22.16 20.28 -0.32
C LEU A 73 -22.48 21.01 -1.62
N LYS A 74 -23.47 20.56 -2.39
CA LYS A 74 -23.97 21.26 -3.58
C LYS A 74 -24.58 22.62 -3.22
N ASP A 75 -25.23 22.69 -2.04
CA ASP A 75 -25.81 23.94 -1.50
C ASP A 75 -24.72 24.85 -0.86
N GLY A 76 -23.44 24.55 -1.07
CA GLY A 76 -22.30 25.39 -0.66
C GLY A 76 -21.84 25.22 0.78
N LYS A 77 -22.34 24.22 1.53
CA LYS A 77 -21.84 23.96 2.89
C LYS A 77 -20.40 23.44 2.88
N SER A 78 -19.64 23.83 3.90
CA SER A 78 -18.23 23.47 4.03
C SER A 78 -18.03 21.99 4.28
N PHE A 79 -17.17 21.34 3.47
CA PHE A 79 -16.78 19.94 3.67
C PHE A 79 -16.20 19.70 5.06
N LYS A 80 -15.36 20.64 5.55
CA LYS A 80 -14.75 20.57 6.89
C LYS A 80 -15.81 20.53 8.00
N SER A 81 -16.84 21.38 7.94
CA SER A 81 -17.90 21.41 8.95
C SER A 81 -18.76 20.15 8.90
N LEU A 82 -19.08 19.63 7.69
CA LEU A 82 -19.83 18.40 7.53
C LEU A 82 -19.01 17.17 7.98
N ALA A 83 -17.71 17.12 7.69
CA ALA A 83 -16.82 16.07 8.19
C ALA A 83 -16.79 16.04 9.72
N LYS A 84 -16.60 17.21 10.37
CA LYS A 84 -16.59 17.31 11.82
C LYS A 84 -17.92 16.86 12.43
N LYS A 85 -19.05 17.21 11.79
CA LYS A 85 -20.39 16.91 12.30
C LYS A 85 -20.82 15.46 12.11
N TYR A 86 -20.57 14.88 10.94
CA TYR A 86 -21.18 13.62 10.53
C TYR A 86 -20.21 12.44 10.41
N SER A 87 -18.90 12.70 10.22
CA SER A 87 -17.99 11.60 9.95
C SER A 87 -17.80 10.68 11.16
N LEU A 88 -17.89 9.39 10.91
CA LEU A 88 -17.55 8.32 11.84
C LEU A 88 -16.05 8.05 11.89
N ASP A 89 -15.28 8.52 10.90
CA ASP A 89 -13.82 8.37 10.92
C ASP A 89 -13.21 9.39 11.89
N THR A 90 -12.92 8.91 13.10
CA THR A 90 -12.35 9.71 14.18
C THR A 90 -10.93 10.18 13.91
N ALA A 91 -10.18 9.46 13.07
CA ALA A 91 -8.79 9.79 12.73
C ALA A 91 -8.69 11.05 11.85
N THR A 92 -9.69 11.28 10.99
CA THR A 92 -9.65 12.37 10.00
C THR A 92 -10.74 13.44 10.18
N LYS A 93 -11.84 13.16 10.87
CA LYS A 93 -12.97 14.10 11.03
C LYS A 93 -12.56 15.52 11.49
N ASN A 94 -11.60 15.60 12.42
CA ASN A 94 -11.09 16.87 12.94
C ASN A 94 -10.02 17.52 12.03
N LYS A 95 -9.52 16.77 11.05
CA LYS A 95 -8.60 17.22 9.99
C LYS A 95 -9.34 17.47 8.67
N ALA A 96 -10.60 17.88 8.75
CA ALA A 96 -11.49 18.11 7.60
C ALA A 96 -11.69 16.84 6.71
N GLY A 97 -11.54 15.65 7.28
CA GLY A 97 -11.63 14.40 6.54
C GLY A 97 -10.43 14.09 5.63
N LYS A 98 -9.28 14.79 5.79
CA LYS A 98 -8.11 14.62 4.92
C LYS A 98 -7.39 13.33 5.20
N LEU A 99 -7.21 12.51 4.15
CA LEU A 99 -6.38 11.30 4.18
C LEU A 99 -4.93 11.61 3.76
N PRO A 100 -3.96 10.78 4.17
CA PRO A 100 -2.64 10.76 3.56
C PRO A 100 -2.75 10.54 2.04
N ALA A 101 -1.77 11.02 1.28
CA ALA A 101 -1.75 10.78 -0.16
C ALA A 101 -1.56 9.28 -0.45
N PHE A 102 -2.37 8.73 -1.35
CA PHE A 102 -2.37 7.31 -1.73
C PHE A 102 -2.40 7.14 -3.24
N ASP A 103 -1.95 5.99 -3.72
CA ASP A 103 -2.03 5.55 -5.12
C ASP A 103 -2.92 4.31 -5.27
N SER A 104 -3.03 3.80 -6.49
CA SER A 104 -3.87 2.63 -6.78
C SER A 104 -3.40 1.33 -6.09
N THR A 105 -2.13 1.27 -5.65
CA THR A 105 -1.53 0.09 -5.01
C THR A 105 -1.72 0.06 -3.49
N ASP A 106 -2.25 1.13 -2.89
CA ASP A 106 -2.51 1.19 -1.46
C ASP A 106 -3.53 0.12 -1.04
N ASN A 107 -3.10 -0.83 -0.22
CA ASN A 107 -3.92 -1.96 0.25
C ASN A 107 -4.68 -1.64 1.55
N THR A 108 -4.49 -0.47 2.14
CA THR A 108 -5.18 -0.05 3.37
C THR A 108 -6.55 0.54 3.09
N LEU A 109 -6.81 0.94 1.83
CA LEU A 109 -8.06 1.54 1.40
C LEU A 109 -8.90 0.54 0.58
N ASP A 110 -10.21 0.56 0.83
CA ASP A 110 -11.18 -0.23 0.07
C ASP A 110 -11.09 0.07 -1.43
N SER A 111 -11.19 -0.97 -2.28
CA SER A 111 -11.07 -0.84 -3.73
C SER A 111 -12.16 0.05 -4.34
N SER A 112 -13.38 -0.03 -3.82
CA SER A 112 -14.50 0.82 -4.26
C SER A 112 -14.23 2.29 -3.95
N PHE A 113 -13.62 2.57 -2.78
CA PHE A 113 -13.19 3.91 -2.40
C PHE A 113 -12.13 4.45 -3.35
N LYS A 114 -11.05 3.68 -3.60
CA LYS A 114 -9.97 4.08 -4.53
C LYS A 114 -10.53 4.32 -5.93
N ASN A 115 -11.30 3.38 -6.46
CA ASN A 115 -11.89 3.49 -7.80
C ASN A 115 -12.77 4.73 -7.95
N ALA A 116 -13.53 5.10 -6.92
CA ALA A 116 -14.34 6.32 -6.93
C ALA A 116 -13.46 7.59 -6.85
N ALA A 117 -12.44 7.58 -6.00
CA ALA A 117 -11.51 8.70 -5.85
C ALA A 117 -10.77 9.01 -7.16
N PHE A 118 -10.20 7.99 -7.82
CA PHE A 118 -9.45 8.16 -9.08
C PHE A 118 -10.30 8.63 -10.27
N LYS A 119 -11.63 8.56 -10.20
CA LYS A 119 -12.53 9.11 -11.22
C LYS A 119 -12.76 10.62 -11.06
N LEU A 120 -12.45 11.18 -9.89
CA LEU A 120 -12.69 12.59 -9.59
C LEU A 120 -11.55 13.47 -10.12
N LYS A 121 -11.90 14.61 -10.69
CA LYS A 121 -10.95 15.71 -10.97
C LYS A 121 -10.71 16.52 -9.69
N THR A 122 -9.61 17.25 -9.65
CA THR A 122 -9.30 18.17 -8.55
C THR A 122 -10.50 19.13 -8.29
N GLY A 123 -10.94 19.21 -7.04
CA GLY A 123 -12.09 19.98 -6.59
C GLY A 123 -13.41 19.23 -6.62
N GLU A 124 -13.55 18.14 -7.36
CA GLU A 124 -14.82 17.40 -7.48
C GLU A 124 -15.16 16.60 -6.22
N VAL A 125 -16.46 16.40 -6.01
CA VAL A 125 -17.05 15.56 -4.97
C VAL A 125 -17.82 14.43 -5.64
N THR A 126 -17.82 13.23 -5.04
CA THR A 126 -18.63 12.10 -5.51
C THR A 126 -20.11 12.52 -5.61
N SER A 127 -20.72 12.27 -6.77
CA SER A 127 -22.15 12.58 -7.01
C SER A 127 -23.10 11.62 -6.32
N THR A 128 -22.60 10.44 -5.94
CA THR A 128 -23.33 9.38 -5.22
C THR A 128 -22.49 8.84 -4.08
N PRO A 129 -23.13 8.31 -2.99
CA PRO A 129 -22.42 7.66 -1.92
C PRO A 129 -21.62 6.44 -2.38
N VAL A 130 -20.37 6.33 -1.96
CA VAL A 130 -19.49 5.19 -2.25
C VAL A 130 -19.60 4.18 -1.12
N LYS A 131 -20.07 2.97 -1.42
CA LYS A 131 -20.18 1.88 -0.44
C LYS A 131 -18.84 1.20 -0.22
N SER A 132 -18.48 0.96 1.05
CA SER A 132 -17.36 0.12 1.49
C SER A 132 -17.82 -0.83 2.60
N GLN A 133 -16.93 -1.65 3.11
CA GLN A 133 -17.19 -2.48 4.30
C GLN A 133 -17.47 -1.62 5.53
N SER A 134 -16.83 -0.44 5.67
CA SER A 134 -16.99 0.46 6.81
C SER A 134 -18.28 1.30 6.77
N GLY A 135 -18.96 1.38 5.63
CA GLY A 135 -20.16 2.21 5.48
C GLY A 135 -20.25 2.92 4.13
N TYR A 136 -20.67 4.17 4.16
CA TYR A 136 -20.82 5.01 2.97
C TYR A 136 -19.90 6.22 3.07
N HIS A 137 -19.16 6.46 1.99
CA HIS A 137 -18.23 7.60 1.89
C HIS A 137 -18.77 8.66 0.95
N VAL A 138 -18.53 9.92 1.31
CA VAL A 138 -18.57 11.08 0.41
C VAL A 138 -17.13 11.54 0.27
N ILE A 139 -16.61 11.58 -0.96
CA ILE A 139 -15.18 11.83 -1.25
C ILE A 139 -15.07 13.14 -2.02
N LYS A 140 -14.12 14.00 -1.61
CA LYS A 140 -13.72 15.20 -2.35
C LYS A 140 -12.26 15.08 -2.76
N MET A 141 -11.99 15.26 -4.03
CA MET A 141 -10.63 15.31 -4.56
C MET A 141 -9.99 16.66 -4.24
N ILE A 142 -8.85 16.63 -3.57
CA ILE A 142 -8.05 17.83 -3.26
C ILE A 142 -6.95 18.02 -4.30
N SER A 143 -6.27 16.95 -4.65
CA SER A 143 -5.19 16.98 -5.65
C SER A 143 -5.19 15.68 -6.45
N HIS A 144 -5.35 15.80 -7.75
CA HIS A 144 -5.22 14.71 -8.72
C HIS A 144 -4.18 15.14 -9.76
N PRO A 145 -2.89 14.88 -9.49
CA PRO A 145 -1.82 15.28 -10.41
C PRO A 145 -1.97 14.58 -11.76
N ALA A 146 -1.58 15.25 -12.83
CA ALA A 146 -1.42 14.62 -14.13
C ALA A 146 -0.35 13.52 -14.06
N LYS A 147 -0.48 12.47 -14.87
CA LYS A 147 0.46 11.35 -14.90
C LYS A 147 1.90 11.76 -15.23
N GLY A 148 2.10 12.82 -16.00
CA GLY A 148 3.42 13.32 -16.37
C GLY A 148 4.19 12.39 -17.30
N LYS A 149 5.52 12.43 -17.23
CA LYS A 149 6.42 11.57 -18.02
C LYS A 149 6.94 10.41 -17.17
N PHE A 150 7.20 9.28 -17.79
CA PHE A 150 7.78 8.10 -17.12
C PHE A 150 9.04 8.44 -16.31
N ALA A 151 9.94 9.25 -16.89
CA ALA A 151 11.20 9.63 -16.26
C ALA A 151 11.01 10.30 -14.89
N ASP A 152 9.94 11.11 -14.73
CA ASP A 152 9.66 11.84 -13.50
C ASP A 152 9.21 10.90 -12.36
N HIS A 153 8.74 9.71 -12.72
CA HIS A 153 8.17 8.72 -11.79
C HIS A 153 8.93 7.39 -11.75
N LYS A 154 10.04 7.28 -12.50
CA LYS A 154 10.81 6.01 -12.64
C LYS A 154 11.07 5.36 -11.28
N LYS A 155 11.59 6.14 -10.31
CA LYS A 155 11.87 5.59 -8.98
C LYS A 155 10.64 5.01 -8.30
N ALA A 156 9.51 5.72 -8.35
CA ALA A 156 8.27 5.26 -7.73
C ALA A 156 7.73 3.98 -8.41
N ILE A 157 7.90 3.88 -9.72
CA ILE A 157 7.51 2.70 -10.51
C ILE A 157 8.42 1.51 -10.16
N ASP A 158 9.72 1.72 -10.10
CA ASP A 158 10.68 0.69 -9.71
C ASP A 158 10.40 0.19 -8.29
N ASP A 159 10.13 1.10 -7.35
CA ASP A 159 9.77 0.76 -5.97
C ASP A 159 8.47 -0.07 -5.92
N GLN A 160 7.45 0.24 -6.73
CA GLN A 160 6.22 -0.56 -6.85
C GLN A 160 6.48 -1.95 -7.43
N ILE A 161 7.32 -2.06 -8.45
CA ILE A 161 7.70 -3.35 -9.04
C ILE A 161 8.42 -4.21 -8.01
N TYR A 162 9.40 -3.67 -7.28
CA TYR A 162 10.10 -4.39 -6.22
C TYR A 162 9.19 -4.77 -5.06
N ALA A 163 8.24 -3.91 -4.67
CA ALA A 163 7.24 -4.23 -3.66
C ALA A 163 6.35 -5.40 -4.09
N SER A 164 5.95 -5.45 -5.36
CA SER A 164 5.22 -6.59 -5.92
C SER A 164 6.05 -7.87 -5.95
N MET A 165 7.33 -7.78 -6.36
CA MET A 165 8.26 -8.92 -6.34
C MET A 165 8.48 -9.46 -4.93
N ALA A 166 8.54 -8.58 -3.92
CA ALA A 166 8.72 -8.98 -2.53
C ALA A 166 7.52 -9.74 -1.95
N GLN A 167 6.33 -9.56 -2.52
CA GLN A 167 5.11 -10.30 -2.14
C GLN A 167 4.98 -11.62 -2.91
N ASP A 168 5.72 -11.80 -4.01
CA ASP A 168 5.69 -13.02 -4.80
C ASP A 168 6.59 -14.09 -4.15
N GLN A 169 5.97 -15.16 -3.63
CA GLN A 169 6.67 -16.22 -2.92
C GLN A 169 7.72 -16.93 -3.79
N ALA A 170 7.44 -17.12 -5.07
CA ALA A 170 8.36 -17.80 -5.98
C ALA A 170 9.61 -16.95 -6.21
N THR A 171 9.42 -15.64 -6.43
CA THR A 171 10.52 -14.68 -6.57
C THR A 171 11.38 -14.63 -5.31
N MET A 172 10.77 -14.52 -4.13
CA MET A 172 11.52 -14.46 -2.88
C MET A 172 12.24 -15.77 -2.56
N LYS A 173 11.61 -16.90 -2.86
CA LYS A 173 12.26 -18.22 -2.74
C LYS A 173 13.53 -18.31 -3.61
N ASP A 174 13.48 -17.86 -4.86
CA ASP A 174 14.62 -17.84 -5.77
C ASP A 174 15.72 -16.85 -5.30
N VAL A 175 15.34 -15.69 -4.76
CA VAL A 175 16.28 -14.74 -4.15
C VAL A 175 17.01 -15.40 -2.97
N ILE A 176 16.27 -16.03 -2.05
CA ILE A 176 16.85 -16.73 -0.89
C ILE A 176 17.78 -17.86 -1.35
N ALA A 177 17.36 -18.70 -2.30
CA ALA A 177 18.19 -19.77 -2.85
C ALA A 177 19.50 -19.23 -3.45
N THR A 178 19.42 -18.12 -4.18
CA THR A 178 20.60 -17.46 -4.75
C THR A 178 21.57 -16.94 -3.69
N VAL A 179 21.05 -16.35 -2.61
CA VAL A 179 21.87 -15.87 -1.48
C VAL A 179 22.54 -17.03 -0.79
N LEU A 180 21.79 -18.10 -0.45
CA LEU A 180 22.33 -19.30 0.21
C LEU A 180 23.44 -19.95 -0.60
N LYS A 181 23.25 -20.08 -1.92
CA LYS A 181 24.27 -20.63 -2.82
C LYS A 181 25.53 -19.78 -2.88
N LYS A 182 25.39 -18.45 -2.95
CA LYS A 182 26.54 -17.52 -3.00
C LYS A 182 27.30 -17.45 -1.68
N ALA A 183 26.62 -17.64 -0.56
CA ALA A 183 27.21 -17.55 0.78
C ALA A 183 27.76 -18.92 1.25
N ASP A 184 27.64 -19.98 0.44
CA ASP A 184 28.06 -21.35 0.76
C ASP A 184 27.54 -21.81 2.14
N VAL A 185 26.25 -21.55 2.38
CA VAL A 185 25.60 -21.83 3.66
C VAL A 185 25.37 -23.34 3.79
N SER A 186 25.93 -23.94 4.83
CA SER A 186 25.68 -25.34 5.21
C SER A 186 25.10 -25.40 6.63
N ILE A 187 24.13 -26.29 6.83
CA ILE A 187 23.59 -26.59 8.17
C ILE A 187 24.30 -27.84 8.68
N LYS A 188 24.99 -27.67 9.81
CA LYS A 188 25.73 -28.80 10.46
C LYS A 188 24.84 -29.65 11.38
N ASP A 189 23.73 -29.07 11.84
CA ASP A 189 22.77 -29.74 12.70
C ASP A 189 21.90 -30.70 11.87
N SER A 190 21.89 -31.98 12.25
CA SER A 190 21.15 -33.05 11.56
C SER A 190 19.64 -32.83 11.59
N ASP A 191 19.11 -32.21 12.66
CA ASP A 191 17.68 -31.98 12.85
C ASP A 191 17.16 -30.80 12.02
N LEU A 192 18.09 -29.92 11.63
CA LEU A 192 17.78 -28.70 10.85
C LEU A 192 18.21 -28.82 9.37
N LYS A 193 18.85 -29.90 8.96
CA LYS A 193 19.37 -30.07 7.59
C LYS A 193 18.33 -29.83 6.49
N ASP A 194 17.05 -30.21 6.76
CA ASP A 194 15.97 -30.10 5.79
C ASP A 194 15.30 -28.70 5.75
N VAL A 195 15.64 -27.83 6.67
CA VAL A 195 15.09 -26.46 6.71
C VAL A 195 15.40 -25.69 5.43
N LEU A 196 16.59 -25.90 4.86
CA LEU A 196 17.00 -25.27 3.60
C LEU A 196 16.62 -26.08 2.36
N ALA A 197 16.17 -27.33 2.49
CA ALA A 197 15.87 -28.21 1.35
C ALA A 197 14.84 -27.58 0.40
N SER A 198 13.85 -26.88 0.93
CA SER A 198 12.82 -26.20 0.13
C SER A 198 13.36 -25.05 -0.72
N TYR A 199 14.54 -24.50 -0.40
CA TYR A 199 15.20 -23.41 -1.12
C TYR A 199 16.32 -23.92 -2.04
N VAL A 200 16.97 -25.04 -1.71
CA VAL A 200 18.13 -25.54 -2.44
C VAL A 200 17.74 -26.48 -3.58
N SER A 201 16.61 -27.21 -3.43
CA SER A 201 16.16 -28.21 -4.41
C SER A 201 15.63 -27.68 -5.74
N THR A 202 15.50 -26.35 -5.91
CA THR A 202 15.00 -25.72 -7.15
C THR A 202 16.09 -25.47 -8.22
N THR A 203 17.32 -25.88 -8.01
CA THR A 203 18.45 -25.65 -8.94
C THR A 203 18.80 -26.83 -9.88
N SER A 204 17.93 -27.86 -9.98
CA SER A 204 18.21 -29.02 -10.80
C SER A 204 17.22 -29.30 -11.93
N ALA A 205 16.69 -28.23 -12.56
CA ALA A 205 15.89 -28.39 -13.79
C ALA A 205 16.09 -27.22 -14.74
N THR A 206 17.25 -27.18 -15.40
CA THR A 206 17.36 -26.83 -16.83
C THR A 206 18.82 -27.04 -17.28
N LYS A 207 19.07 -28.17 -17.90
CA LYS A 207 20.12 -28.32 -18.90
C LYS A 207 19.53 -28.01 -20.26
#